data_bcfea6575cc84cc427cbc7486469f916
#
_entry.id   bcfea6575cc84cc427cbc7486469f916
#
_cell.length_a   1.000
_cell.length_b   1.000
_cell.length_c   1.000
_cell.angle_alpha   90.00
_cell.angle_beta   90.00
_cell.angle_gamma   90.00
#
_symmetry.space_group_name_H-M   'P 1'
#
loop_
_entity.id
_entity.type
_entity.pdbx_description
1 polymer ?
#
loop_
_entity_poly.entity_id
_entity_poly.type
_entity_poly.pdbx_seq_one_letter_code
_entity_poly.pdbx_strand_id
1 'polypeptide(L)'
;CYEAMNGVDYLNRYMQEQGVGSPTLAIVSFPGEYGGDGASGARLAAEALGIEVVADLGGTVIPGADNTPVISQLVEANADMVWTTLNPGTLTEAMLGASAQGYEPVWSGNVPSFSYLLLGGDVGPLLDTNYIANTYIVTWNTPNLPGLEKLKAEMTAAMPDAVVSDAYIIGWTEAMAAHQALEQAASNGDMTRAGVVRAFNEITVDYDGLAPNQSWGGGDVNDLIVRETYTYDVVLADYDAGATLAEGGGTGTVLVEGPRAADITKAHV
;
A
#
# COMPACT_ATOMS: atom_id res chain seq x y z
N CYS A 1 0.17 10.69 1.52
CA CYS A 1 -0.83 11.30 2.40
C CYS A 1 -2.17 10.56 2.31
N TYR A 2 -2.83 10.53 1.14
CA TYR A 2 -4.17 9.91 0.98
C TYR A 2 -4.21 8.41 1.30
N GLU A 3 -3.17 7.69 0.96
CA GLU A 3 -3.02 6.28 1.32
C GLU A 3 -3.06 6.08 2.84
N ALA A 4 -2.33 6.91 3.58
CA ALA A 4 -2.34 6.87 5.04
C ALA A 4 -3.71 7.26 5.62
N MET A 5 -4.38 8.26 5.02
CA MET A 5 -5.75 8.63 5.44
C MET A 5 -6.73 7.47 5.27
N ASN A 6 -6.70 6.78 4.13
CA ASN A 6 -7.55 5.62 3.88
C ASN A 6 -7.23 4.45 4.81
N GLY A 7 -5.94 4.17 5.02
CA GLY A 7 -5.50 3.07 5.88
C GLY A 7 -5.89 3.29 7.35
N VAL A 8 -5.72 4.50 7.87
CA VAL A 8 -6.14 4.84 9.24
C VAL A 8 -7.68 4.81 9.38
N ASP A 9 -8.43 5.26 8.37
CA ASP A 9 -9.90 5.13 8.36
C ASP A 9 -10.32 3.65 8.42
N TYR A 10 -9.66 2.81 7.63
CA TYR A 10 -9.95 1.37 7.66
C TYR A 10 -9.60 0.74 9.01
N LEU A 11 -8.40 1.00 9.55
CA LEU A 11 -7.99 0.49 10.85
C LEU A 11 -8.99 0.87 11.96
N ASN A 12 -9.43 2.13 11.97
CA ASN A 12 -10.41 2.60 12.94
C ASN A 12 -11.73 1.83 12.86
N ARG A 13 -12.26 1.65 11.65
CA ARG A 13 -13.50 0.86 11.44
C ARG A 13 -13.30 -0.60 11.85
N TYR A 14 -12.20 -1.19 11.45
CA TYR A 14 -11.84 -2.57 11.80
C TYR A 14 -11.79 -2.76 13.32
N MET A 15 -11.10 -1.89 14.04
CA MET A 15 -11.01 -1.98 15.51
C MET A 15 -12.37 -1.79 16.19
N GLN A 16 -13.21 -0.90 15.69
CA GLN A 16 -14.57 -0.73 16.20
C GLN A 16 -15.42 -2.00 15.98
N GLU A 17 -15.27 -2.67 14.85
CA GLU A 17 -15.92 -3.97 14.58
C GLU A 17 -15.42 -5.08 15.52
N GLN A 18 -14.15 -4.99 15.97
CA GLN A 18 -13.61 -5.88 17.01
C GLN A 18 -14.05 -5.50 18.43
N GLY A 19 -14.87 -4.45 18.59
CA GLY A 19 -15.42 -4.04 19.88
C GLY A 19 -14.58 -2.99 20.64
N VAL A 20 -13.54 -2.42 20.03
CA VAL A 20 -12.78 -1.33 20.60
C VAL A 20 -13.48 -0.01 20.27
N GLY A 21 -14.21 0.56 21.23
CA GLY A 21 -15.08 1.72 20.98
C GLY A 21 -14.35 3.02 20.66
N SER A 22 -13.13 3.20 21.14
CA SER A 22 -12.28 4.37 20.91
C SER A 22 -10.84 3.92 20.74
N PRO A 23 -10.48 3.37 19.56
CA PRO A 23 -9.15 2.87 19.33
C PRO A 23 -8.13 4.00 19.29
N THR A 24 -6.93 3.73 19.80
CA THR A 24 -5.80 4.66 19.85
C THR A 24 -4.80 4.37 18.74
N LEU A 25 -4.09 5.39 18.27
CA LEU A 25 -3.15 5.30 17.15
C LEU A 25 -1.71 5.64 17.58
N ALA A 26 -0.77 4.85 17.13
CA ALA A 26 0.64 5.23 17.04
C ALA A 26 1.05 5.44 15.58
N ILE A 27 1.93 6.42 15.33
CA ILE A 27 2.46 6.74 14.01
C ILE A 27 3.97 6.51 14.02
N VAL A 28 4.46 5.70 13.08
CA VAL A 28 5.89 5.36 12.97
C VAL A 28 6.35 5.56 11.53
N SER A 29 7.36 6.40 11.31
CA SER A 29 7.84 6.66 9.95
C SER A 29 9.32 6.99 9.87
N PHE A 30 9.87 6.87 8.66
CA PHE A 30 11.17 7.43 8.30
C PHE A 30 11.15 8.97 8.34
N PRO A 31 12.30 9.62 8.49
CA PRO A 31 12.43 11.04 8.25
C PRO A 31 12.34 11.38 6.75
N GLY A 32 12.22 12.68 6.44
CA GLY A 32 12.18 13.21 5.08
C GLY A 32 10.78 13.19 4.46
N GLU A 33 10.71 13.48 3.17
CA GLU A 33 9.44 13.69 2.45
C GLU A 33 8.56 12.44 2.45
N TYR A 34 9.12 11.29 2.13
CA TYR A 34 8.38 10.02 2.09
C TYR A 34 7.71 9.66 3.43
N GLY A 35 8.51 9.60 4.50
CA GLY A 35 7.97 9.28 5.83
C GLY A 35 7.09 10.40 6.38
N GLY A 36 7.46 11.66 6.11
CA GLY A 36 6.71 12.85 6.53
C GLY A 36 5.34 12.95 5.87
N ASP A 37 5.21 12.59 4.59
CA ASP A 37 3.92 12.58 3.88
C ASP A 37 2.97 11.53 4.46
N GLY A 38 3.45 10.32 4.70
CA GLY A 38 2.64 9.27 5.32
C GLY A 38 2.24 9.60 6.76
N ALA A 39 3.17 10.11 7.58
CA ALA A 39 2.87 10.54 8.94
C ALA A 39 1.86 11.71 8.96
N SER A 40 1.97 12.65 8.02
CA SER A 40 1.01 13.76 7.90
C SER A 40 -0.39 13.25 7.56
N GLY A 41 -0.51 12.31 6.63
CA GLY A 41 -1.79 11.68 6.29
C GLY A 41 -2.42 10.96 7.48
N ALA A 42 -1.61 10.25 8.27
CA ALA A 42 -2.10 9.57 9.48
C ALA A 42 -2.59 10.56 10.55
N ARG A 43 -1.88 11.69 10.76
CA ARG A 43 -2.31 12.77 11.68
C ARG A 43 -3.62 13.41 11.21
N LEU A 44 -3.73 13.74 9.93
CA LEU A 44 -4.95 14.31 9.35
C LEU A 44 -6.14 13.38 9.51
N ALA A 45 -5.96 12.08 9.29
CA ALA A 45 -7.00 11.09 9.51
C ALA A 45 -7.39 11.00 10.99
N ALA A 46 -6.42 10.93 11.89
CA ALA A 46 -6.67 10.88 13.33
C ALA A 46 -7.46 12.11 13.80
N GLU A 47 -7.07 13.31 13.36
CA GLU A 47 -7.79 14.55 13.68
C GLU A 47 -9.23 14.52 13.15
N ALA A 48 -9.43 14.16 11.88
CA ALA A 48 -10.74 14.13 11.24
C ALA A 48 -11.70 13.09 11.85
N LEU A 49 -11.15 11.97 12.34
CA LEU A 49 -11.92 10.86 12.93
C LEU A 49 -12.03 10.95 14.46
N GLY A 50 -11.33 11.89 15.09
CA GLY A 50 -11.29 12.04 16.55
C GLY A 50 -10.54 10.90 17.25
N ILE A 51 -9.54 10.32 16.59
CA ILE A 51 -8.69 9.26 17.14
C ILE A 51 -7.58 9.88 17.99
N GLU A 52 -7.37 9.36 19.19
CA GLU A 52 -6.25 9.76 20.03
C GLU A 52 -4.94 9.20 19.49
N VAL A 53 -3.97 10.08 19.18
CA VAL A 53 -2.59 9.69 18.83
C VAL A 53 -1.78 9.61 20.12
N VAL A 54 -1.56 8.41 20.62
CA VAL A 54 -0.83 8.17 21.89
C VAL A 54 0.69 8.15 21.71
N ALA A 55 1.17 7.91 20.48
CA ALA A 55 2.58 8.05 20.13
C ALA A 55 2.73 8.59 18.71
N ASP A 56 3.38 9.73 18.57
CA ASP A 56 3.79 10.26 17.28
C ASP A 56 5.31 10.14 17.14
N LEU A 57 5.73 9.05 16.52
CA LEU A 57 7.12 8.70 16.24
C LEU A 57 7.46 8.93 14.75
N GLY A 58 6.73 9.85 14.12
CA GLY A 58 6.96 10.26 12.74
C GLY A 58 8.36 10.85 12.56
N GLY A 59 9.14 10.30 11.62
CA GLY A 59 10.49 10.77 11.31
C GLY A 59 11.58 10.31 12.29
N THR A 60 11.29 9.40 13.20
CA THR A 60 12.25 8.96 14.24
C THR A 60 12.99 7.67 13.88
N VAL A 61 12.42 6.86 13.00
CA VAL A 61 13.03 5.59 12.58
C VAL A 61 14.10 5.85 11.52
N ILE A 62 15.30 5.34 11.73
CA ILE A 62 16.42 5.53 10.80
C ILE A 62 16.78 4.18 10.18
N PRO A 63 16.74 4.05 8.84
CA PRO A 63 17.11 2.82 8.16
C PRO A 63 18.54 2.39 8.48
N GLY A 64 18.72 1.14 8.93
CA GLY A 64 20.03 0.57 9.26
C GLY A 64 20.66 1.06 10.56
N ALA A 65 19.97 1.87 11.35
CA ALA A 65 20.38 2.23 12.72
C ALA A 65 19.75 1.29 13.75
N ASP A 66 20.17 1.39 15.00
CA ASP A 66 19.50 0.75 16.13
C ASP A 66 18.21 1.53 16.47
N ASN A 67 17.06 0.96 16.10
CA ASN A 67 15.74 1.53 16.36
C ASN A 67 15.09 1.01 17.66
N THR A 68 15.81 0.23 18.46
CA THR A 68 15.32 -0.31 19.76
C THR A 68 14.69 0.78 20.65
N PRO A 69 15.28 2.00 20.79
CA PRO A 69 14.67 3.03 21.62
C PRO A 69 13.30 3.53 21.09
N VAL A 70 13.11 3.56 19.77
CA VAL A 70 11.84 3.95 19.14
C VAL A 70 10.80 2.85 19.35
N ILE A 71 11.19 1.59 19.18
CA ILE A 71 10.33 0.43 19.41
C ILE A 71 9.90 0.38 20.89
N SER A 72 10.79 0.65 21.84
CA SER A 72 10.45 0.69 23.27
C SER A 72 9.45 1.81 23.60
N GLN A 73 9.58 2.99 22.97
CA GLN A 73 8.57 4.08 23.12
C GLN A 73 7.21 3.66 22.53
N LEU A 74 7.21 2.97 21.39
CA LEU A 74 5.99 2.45 20.79
C LEU A 74 5.29 1.43 21.70
N VAL A 75 6.06 0.50 22.30
CA VAL A 75 5.55 -0.48 23.26
C VAL A 75 4.99 0.20 24.53
N GLU A 76 5.70 1.22 25.06
CA GLU A 76 5.26 1.98 26.23
C GLU A 76 3.93 2.74 25.96
N ALA A 77 3.76 3.24 24.76
CA ALA A 77 2.54 3.95 24.37
C ALA A 77 1.31 3.04 24.27
N ASN A 78 1.51 1.75 24.01
CA ASN A 78 0.49 0.69 23.99
C ASN A 78 -0.76 1.06 23.17
N ALA A 79 -0.57 1.59 21.96
CA ALA A 79 -1.65 1.93 21.04
C ALA A 79 -2.37 0.67 20.53
N ASP A 80 -3.66 0.77 20.20
CA ASP A 80 -4.43 -0.32 19.60
C ASP A 80 -4.04 -0.54 18.13
N MET A 81 -3.68 0.55 17.42
CA MET A 81 -3.35 0.57 16.00
C MET A 81 -2.01 1.26 15.77
N VAL A 82 -1.26 0.77 14.78
CA VAL A 82 0.01 1.39 14.33
C VAL A 82 -0.05 1.65 12.82
N TRP A 83 0.11 2.90 12.42
CA TRP A 83 0.37 3.26 11.03
C TRP A 83 1.86 3.39 10.77
N THR A 84 2.35 2.75 9.70
CA THR A 84 3.76 2.79 9.33
C THR A 84 4.00 3.40 7.95
N THR A 85 5.10 4.16 7.83
CA THR A 85 5.67 4.60 6.54
C THR A 85 7.14 4.22 6.56
N LEU A 86 7.39 2.94 6.35
CA LEU A 86 8.67 2.26 6.47
C LEU A 86 9.01 1.51 5.17
N ASN A 87 10.04 0.69 5.23
CA ASN A 87 10.32 -0.35 4.23
C ASN A 87 10.15 -1.74 4.86
N PRO A 88 10.12 -2.83 4.05
CA PRO A 88 9.86 -4.18 4.57
C PRO A 88 10.83 -4.64 5.66
N GLY A 89 12.13 -4.35 5.52
CA GLY A 89 13.13 -4.74 6.52
C GLY A 89 12.93 -4.03 7.86
N THR A 90 12.63 -2.74 7.83
CA THR A 90 12.42 -1.96 9.06
C THR A 90 11.05 -2.25 9.68
N LEU A 91 10.02 -2.55 8.88
CA LEU A 91 8.74 -3.07 9.38
C LEU A 91 8.95 -4.38 10.14
N THR A 92 9.73 -5.31 9.57
CA THR A 92 10.10 -6.57 10.22
C THR A 92 10.77 -6.34 11.58
N GLU A 93 11.77 -5.45 11.63
CA GLU A 93 12.46 -5.07 12.87
C GLU A 93 11.47 -4.53 13.92
N ALA A 94 10.57 -3.62 13.51
CA ALA A 94 9.60 -3.00 14.40
C ALA A 94 8.60 -4.02 14.96
N MET A 95 8.00 -4.85 14.10
CA MET A 95 7.02 -5.85 14.51
C MET A 95 7.64 -6.94 15.42
N LEU A 96 8.78 -7.50 15.05
CA LEU A 96 9.48 -8.51 15.86
C LEU A 96 9.96 -7.92 17.19
N GLY A 97 10.49 -6.70 17.17
CA GLY A 97 10.95 -6.01 18.37
C GLY A 97 9.82 -5.64 19.35
N ALA A 98 8.65 -5.30 18.83
CA ALA A 98 7.44 -5.05 19.62
C ALA A 98 6.88 -6.35 20.21
N SER A 99 6.73 -7.39 19.39
CA SER A 99 6.25 -8.71 19.83
C SER A 99 7.17 -9.35 20.88
N ALA A 100 8.50 -9.22 20.75
CA ALA A 100 9.45 -9.67 21.75
C ALA A 100 9.28 -8.99 23.13
N GLN A 101 8.63 -7.82 23.17
CA GLN A 101 8.27 -7.10 24.39
C GLN A 101 6.81 -7.32 24.81
N GLY A 102 6.09 -8.24 24.14
CA GLY A 102 4.71 -8.60 24.43
C GLY A 102 3.66 -7.60 23.91
N TYR A 103 4.02 -6.79 22.91
CA TYR A 103 3.11 -5.82 22.29
C TYR A 103 2.83 -6.20 20.83
N GLU A 104 1.58 -6.50 20.55
CA GLU A 104 1.09 -6.99 19.26
C GLU A 104 -0.18 -6.24 18.82
N PRO A 105 -0.08 -4.96 18.48
CA PRO A 105 -1.19 -4.16 17.97
C PRO A 105 -1.58 -4.57 16.55
N VAL A 106 -2.65 -3.99 16.03
CA VAL A 106 -2.96 -4.08 14.60
C VAL A 106 -2.12 -3.06 13.83
N TRP A 107 -1.33 -3.55 12.87
CA TRP A 107 -0.45 -2.75 12.03
C TRP A 107 -1.06 -2.53 10.65
N SER A 108 -0.75 -1.37 10.07
CA SER A 108 -0.89 -1.13 8.63
C SER A 108 0.18 -0.14 8.17
N GLY A 109 0.32 0.01 6.88
CA GLY A 109 1.28 0.95 6.32
C GLY A 109 1.02 1.22 4.84
N ASN A 110 1.80 2.13 4.29
CA ASN A 110 1.76 2.40 2.86
C ASN A 110 2.39 1.24 2.06
N VAL A 111 2.17 1.22 0.75
CA VAL A 111 2.62 0.13 -0.15
C VAL A 111 4.07 -0.27 0.08
N PRO A 112 5.07 0.64 0.16
CA PRO A 112 6.45 0.24 0.38
C PRO A 112 6.76 -0.36 1.76
N SER A 113 5.86 -0.27 2.75
CA SER A 113 6.08 -0.88 4.07
C SER A 113 5.96 -2.40 4.04
N PHE A 114 5.04 -2.93 3.23
CA PHE A 114 4.78 -4.36 3.12
C PHE A 114 5.44 -4.97 1.87
N SER A 115 5.82 -6.23 1.99
CA SER A 115 6.16 -7.10 0.87
C SER A 115 5.70 -8.52 1.20
N TYR A 116 5.01 -9.17 0.28
CA TYR A 116 4.60 -10.57 0.43
C TYR A 116 5.77 -11.52 0.72
N LEU A 117 7.00 -11.17 0.30
CA LEU A 117 8.20 -11.95 0.59
C LEU A 117 8.51 -12.07 2.09
N LEU A 118 8.00 -11.16 2.91
CA LEU A 118 8.14 -11.21 4.36
C LEU A 118 7.41 -12.41 4.97
N LEU A 119 6.40 -12.95 4.29
CA LEU A 119 5.63 -14.11 4.75
C LEU A 119 6.48 -15.37 4.85
N GLY A 120 7.57 -15.46 4.09
CA GLY A 120 8.53 -16.56 4.16
C GLY A 120 9.54 -16.46 5.33
N GLY A 121 9.50 -15.37 6.12
CA GLY A 121 10.41 -15.09 7.22
C GLY A 121 9.75 -15.20 8.60
N ASP A 122 10.54 -14.92 9.63
CA ASP A 122 10.11 -15.01 11.04
C ASP A 122 8.94 -14.07 11.38
N VAL A 123 8.76 -12.98 10.63
CA VAL A 123 7.66 -12.04 10.82
C VAL A 123 6.34 -12.52 10.19
N GLY A 124 6.38 -13.54 9.32
CA GLY A 124 5.21 -14.05 8.61
C GLY A 124 3.99 -14.32 9.49
N PRO A 125 4.13 -15.07 10.63
CA PRO A 125 3.01 -15.30 11.54
C PRO A 125 2.42 -14.03 12.17
N LEU A 126 3.25 -13.01 12.43
CA LEU A 126 2.77 -11.73 12.96
C LEU A 126 2.03 -10.91 11.88
N LEU A 127 2.50 -10.98 10.63
CA LEU A 127 1.81 -10.36 9.52
C LEU A 127 0.43 -10.98 9.28
N ASP A 128 0.34 -12.31 9.32
CA ASP A 128 -0.92 -13.06 9.19
C ASP A 128 -1.95 -12.69 10.26
N THR A 129 -1.48 -12.39 11.46
CA THR A 129 -2.38 -12.14 12.62
C THR A 129 -2.67 -10.65 12.81
N ASN A 130 -1.71 -9.77 12.53
CA ASN A 130 -1.72 -8.40 13.02
C ASN A 130 -1.47 -7.34 11.93
N TYR A 131 -1.37 -7.70 10.64
CA TYR A 131 -1.09 -6.72 9.59
C TYR A 131 -2.21 -6.66 8.56
N ILE A 132 -2.64 -5.44 8.26
CA ILE A 132 -3.58 -5.14 7.19
C ILE A 132 -2.82 -4.37 6.11
N ALA A 133 -2.73 -4.95 4.92
CA ALA A 133 -2.04 -4.31 3.80
C ALA A 133 -2.95 -3.28 3.12
N ASN A 134 -2.41 -2.09 2.87
CA ASN A 134 -3.09 -1.01 2.16
C ASN A 134 -2.25 -0.63 0.92
N THR A 135 -2.89 -0.56 -0.25
CA THR A 135 -2.21 -0.37 -1.53
C THR A 135 -3.08 0.39 -2.54
N TYR A 136 -2.47 1.08 -3.50
CA TYR A 136 -3.16 1.78 -4.58
C TYR A 136 -3.27 0.94 -5.88
N ILE A 137 -2.77 -0.29 -5.87
CA ILE A 137 -2.91 -1.27 -6.97
C ILE A 137 -3.45 -2.58 -6.41
N VAL A 138 -3.96 -3.45 -7.28
CA VAL A 138 -4.35 -4.81 -6.89
C VAL A 138 -3.12 -5.68 -6.59
N THR A 139 -3.32 -6.76 -5.85
CA THR A 139 -2.32 -7.80 -5.62
C THR A 139 -2.56 -9.01 -6.52
N TRP A 140 -1.60 -9.91 -6.59
CA TRP A 140 -1.65 -11.12 -7.44
C TRP A 140 -2.85 -12.02 -7.13
N ASN A 141 -3.31 -12.04 -5.88
CA ASN A 141 -4.42 -12.89 -5.45
C ASN A 141 -5.81 -12.24 -5.63
N THR A 142 -5.90 -11.02 -6.18
CA THR A 142 -7.20 -10.37 -6.38
C THR A 142 -8.07 -11.20 -7.33
N PRO A 143 -9.27 -11.62 -6.89
CA PRO A 143 -10.12 -12.52 -7.68
C PRO A 143 -10.95 -11.75 -8.71
N ASN A 144 -11.41 -12.45 -9.76
CA ASN A 144 -12.43 -12.01 -10.69
C ASN A 144 -12.09 -10.69 -11.41
N LEU A 145 -10.83 -10.46 -11.73
CA LEU A 145 -10.36 -9.26 -12.39
C LEU A 145 -9.80 -9.60 -13.78
N PRO A 146 -10.52 -9.31 -14.88
CA PRO A 146 -10.11 -9.69 -16.24
C PRO A 146 -8.73 -9.16 -16.64
N GLY A 147 -8.38 -7.92 -16.25
CA GLY A 147 -7.06 -7.34 -16.49
C GLY A 147 -5.94 -8.11 -15.82
N LEU A 148 -6.16 -8.59 -14.59
CA LEU A 148 -5.18 -9.41 -13.87
C LEU A 148 -5.04 -10.81 -14.51
N GLU A 149 -6.13 -11.43 -14.91
CA GLU A 149 -6.10 -12.72 -15.58
C GLU A 149 -5.37 -12.64 -16.92
N LYS A 150 -5.56 -11.56 -17.68
CA LYS A 150 -4.81 -11.27 -18.90
C LYS A 150 -3.32 -11.13 -18.60
N LEU A 151 -2.95 -10.30 -17.60
CA LEU A 151 -1.57 -10.13 -17.17
C LEU A 151 -0.93 -11.47 -16.82
N LYS A 152 -1.59 -12.27 -15.99
CA LYS A 152 -1.10 -13.62 -15.60
C LYS A 152 -0.87 -14.52 -16.80
N ALA A 153 -1.80 -14.55 -17.73
CA ALA A 153 -1.69 -15.36 -18.94
C ALA A 153 -0.50 -14.94 -19.82
N GLU A 154 -0.35 -13.64 -20.08
CA GLU A 154 0.74 -13.08 -20.88
C GLU A 154 2.10 -13.32 -20.22
N MET A 155 2.20 -13.08 -18.90
CA MET A 155 3.43 -13.31 -18.15
C MET A 155 3.82 -14.78 -18.11
N THR A 156 2.86 -15.68 -17.88
CA THR A 156 3.11 -17.13 -17.89
C THR A 156 3.56 -17.62 -19.27
N ALA A 157 2.98 -17.08 -20.34
CA ALA A 157 3.41 -17.43 -21.70
C ALA A 157 4.83 -16.94 -22.00
N ALA A 158 5.20 -15.74 -21.51
CA ALA A 158 6.51 -15.14 -21.75
C ALA A 158 7.61 -15.69 -20.84
N MET A 159 7.32 -15.96 -19.57
CA MET A 159 8.29 -16.31 -18.53
C MET A 159 7.75 -17.39 -17.57
N PRO A 160 7.45 -18.60 -18.03
CA PRO A 160 6.80 -19.65 -17.21
C PRO A 160 7.57 -19.99 -15.93
N ASP A 161 8.89 -19.92 -15.95
CA ASP A 161 9.77 -20.27 -14.84
C ASP A 161 10.05 -19.11 -13.87
N ALA A 162 9.49 -17.92 -14.14
CA ALA A 162 9.64 -16.78 -13.23
C ALA A 162 8.77 -16.99 -11.98
N VAL A 163 9.27 -16.52 -10.84
CA VAL A 163 8.54 -16.60 -9.56
C VAL A 163 7.37 -15.62 -9.56
N VAL A 164 6.23 -16.05 -9.04
CA VAL A 164 5.05 -15.18 -8.84
C VAL A 164 5.39 -13.95 -8.04
N SER A 165 4.93 -12.77 -8.46
CA SER A 165 5.23 -11.50 -7.80
C SER A 165 4.19 -10.43 -8.07
N ASP A 166 3.78 -9.69 -7.02
CA ASP A 166 2.98 -8.47 -7.14
C ASP A 166 3.70 -7.36 -7.92
N ALA A 167 5.03 -7.38 -7.96
CA ALA A 167 5.83 -6.41 -8.72
C ALA A 167 5.54 -6.42 -10.22
N TYR A 168 5.07 -7.53 -10.78
CA TYR A 168 4.66 -7.58 -12.19
C TYR A 168 3.47 -6.66 -12.48
N ILE A 169 2.56 -6.50 -11.52
CA ILE A 169 1.40 -5.63 -11.67
C ILE A 169 1.85 -4.17 -11.73
N ILE A 170 2.83 -3.78 -10.90
CA ILE A 170 3.42 -2.44 -10.93
C ILE A 170 4.00 -2.14 -12.31
N GLY A 171 4.91 -2.98 -12.79
CA GLY A 171 5.53 -2.79 -14.10
C GLY A 171 4.53 -2.81 -15.27
N TRP A 172 3.49 -3.64 -15.16
CA TRP A 172 2.43 -3.71 -16.17
C TRP A 172 1.59 -2.43 -16.21
N THR A 173 1.17 -1.91 -15.06
CA THR A 173 0.41 -0.64 -15.00
C THR A 173 1.23 0.56 -15.47
N GLU A 174 2.51 0.62 -15.16
CA GLU A 174 3.42 1.64 -15.70
C GLU A 174 3.52 1.54 -17.24
N ALA A 175 3.65 0.33 -17.77
CA ALA A 175 3.69 0.10 -19.21
C ALA A 175 2.36 0.46 -19.90
N MET A 176 1.20 0.18 -19.28
CA MET A 176 -0.11 0.57 -19.79
C MET A 176 -0.25 2.09 -19.90
N ALA A 177 0.19 2.84 -18.89
CA ALA A 177 0.18 4.30 -18.91
C ALA A 177 1.06 4.85 -20.04
N ALA A 178 2.28 4.34 -20.16
CA ALA A 178 3.20 4.74 -21.22
C ALA A 178 2.66 4.40 -22.62
N HIS A 179 2.09 3.20 -22.80
CA HIS A 179 1.53 2.76 -24.07
C HIS A 179 0.37 3.64 -24.53
N GLN A 180 -0.61 3.91 -23.67
CA GLN A 180 -1.77 4.75 -24.00
C GLN A 180 -1.34 6.18 -24.33
N ALA A 181 -0.35 6.74 -23.62
CA ALA A 181 0.20 8.06 -23.95
C ALA A 181 0.89 8.08 -25.32
N LEU A 182 1.62 7.04 -25.68
CA LEU A 182 2.26 6.91 -26.99
C LEU A 182 1.25 6.73 -28.11
N GLU A 183 0.20 5.94 -27.92
CA GLU A 183 -0.90 5.81 -28.90
C GLU A 183 -1.59 7.15 -29.15
N GLN A 184 -1.88 7.91 -28.09
CA GLN A 184 -2.47 9.25 -28.22
C GLN A 184 -1.52 10.21 -28.94
N ALA A 185 -0.23 10.20 -28.61
CA ALA A 185 0.78 11.03 -29.29
C ALA A 185 0.90 10.70 -30.80
N ALA A 186 0.84 9.42 -31.14
CA ALA A 186 0.83 8.96 -32.52
C ALA A 186 -0.45 9.41 -33.25
N SER A 187 -1.60 9.32 -32.60
CA SER A 187 -2.86 9.83 -33.13
C SER A 187 -2.85 11.34 -33.37
N ASN A 188 -2.18 12.08 -32.48
CA ASN A 188 -1.98 13.53 -32.62
C ASN A 188 -0.94 13.90 -33.71
N GLY A 189 -0.21 12.93 -34.25
CA GLY A 189 0.86 13.15 -35.23
C GLY A 189 2.12 13.80 -34.65
N ASP A 190 2.31 13.77 -33.34
CA ASP A 190 3.47 14.38 -32.64
C ASP A 190 4.11 13.42 -31.63
N MET A 191 5.09 12.65 -32.12
CA MET A 191 5.89 11.70 -31.34
C MET A 191 7.13 12.34 -30.68
N THR A 192 7.20 13.67 -30.60
CA THR A 192 8.24 14.36 -29.84
C THR A 192 8.02 14.18 -28.33
N ARG A 193 9.06 14.40 -27.52
CA ARG A 193 8.91 14.38 -26.04
C ARG A 193 7.79 15.32 -25.57
N ALA A 194 7.71 16.52 -26.14
CA ALA A 194 6.66 17.46 -25.81
C ALA A 194 5.27 16.98 -26.27
N GLY A 195 5.18 16.31 -27.43
CA GLY A 195 3.95 15.69 -27.92
C GLY A 195 3.46 14.57 -27.00
N VAL A 196 4.35 13.70 -26.53
CA VAL A 196 3.99 12.62 -25.58
C VAL A 196 3.51 13.19 -24.25
N VAL A 197 4.17 14.23 -23.71
CA VAL A 197 3.71 14.90 -22.48
C VAL A 197 2.32 15.53 -22.66
N ARG A 198 2.08 16.19 -23.80
CA ARG A 198 0.72 16.70 -24.10
C ARG A 198 -0.31 15.59 -24.19
N ALA A 199 0.00 14.53 -24.92
CA ALA A 199 -0.87 13.37 -25.08
C ALA A 199 -1.24 12.74 -23.73
N PHE A 200 -0.26 12.59 -22.83
CA PHE A 200 -0.47 12.08 -21.48
C PHE A 200 -1.45 12.95 -20.68
N ASN A 201 -1.39 14.27 -20.86
CA ASN A 201 -2.31 15.21 -20.19
C ASN A 201 -3.72 15.23 -20.82
N GLU A 202 -3.93 14.63 -21.99
CA GLU A 202 -5.21 14.59 -22.70
C GLU A 202 -6.03 13.33 -22.40
N ILE A 203 -5.39 12.28 -21.87
CA ILE A 203 -6.02 10.99 -21.64
C ILE A 203 -6.38 10.77 -20.17
N THR A 204 -7.36 9.91 -19.97
CA THR A 204 -7.53 9.17 -18.71
C THR A 204 -6.95 7.78 -18.94
N VAL A 205 -5.92 7.42 -18.23
CA VAL A 205 -5.31 6.09 -18.33
C VAL A 205 -6.28 5.05 -17.77
N ASP A 206 -6.61 4.06 -18.58
CA ASP A 206 -7.39 2.90 -18.19
C ASP A 206 -6.41 1.78 -17.80
N TYR A 207 -6.50 1.35 -16.56
CA TYR A 207 -5.66 0.28 -16.01
C TYR A 207 -6.33 -1.10 -16.04
N ASP A 208 -7.46 -1.25 -16.74
CA ASP A 208 -8.19 -2.53 -16.85
C ASP A 208 -8.52 -3.14 -15.46
N GLY A 209 -8.75 -2.26 -14.49
CA GLY A 209 -9.05 -2.59 -13.10
C GLY A 209 -7.85 -2.91 -12.21
N LEU A 210 -6.61 -2.93 -12.73
CA LEU A 210 -5.39 -3.18 -11.94
C LEU A 210 -5.05 -2.05 -10.97
N ALA A 211 -5.48 -0.85 -11.28
CA ALA A 211 -5.42 0.35 -10.45
C ALA A 211 -6.63 1.24 -10.76
N PRO A 212 -6.95 2.23 -9.91
CA PRO A 212 -7.93 3.25 -10.25
C PRO A 212 -7.51 4.02 -11.51
N ASN A 213 -8.45 4.24 -12.45
CA ASN A 213 -8.17 5.02 -13.66
C ASN A 213 -7.80 6.45 -13.28
N GLN A 214 -6.84 7.05 -14.01
CA GLN A 214 -6.26 8.33 -13.64
C GLN A 214 -6.01 9.25 -14.83
N SER A 215 -6.32 10.56 -14.64
CA SER A 215 -6.02 11.65 -15.56
C SER A 215 -4.93 12.56 -14.95
N TRP A 216 -4.05 13.08 -15.82
CA TRP A 216 -2.99 14.04 -15.42
C TRP A 216 -3.14 15.41 -16.08
N GLY A 217 -4.22 15.63 -16.82
CA GLY A 217 -4.45 16.87 -17.56
C GLY A 217 -5.32 17.87 -16.82
N GLY A 218 -4.80 19.06 -16.59
CA GLY A 218 -5.53 20.24 -16.14
C GLY A 218 -6.07 20.16 -14.71
N GLY A 219 -5.95 21.17 -13.91
CA GLY A 219 -6.44 21.21 -12.55
C GLY A 219 -5.36 21.49 -11.51
N ASP A 220 -5.72 21.41 -10.25
CA ASP A 220 -4.80 21.49 -9.15
C ASP A 220 -3.95 20.21 -9.09
N VAL A 221 -2.70 20.32 -8.67
CA VAL A 221 -1.82 19.16 -8.48
C VAL A 221 -2.41 18.13 -7.52
N ASN A 222 -3.22 18.56 -6.57
CA ASN A 222 -3.92 17.68 -5.64
C ASN A 222 -4.98 16.81 -6.32
N ASP A 223 -5.52 17.23 -7.46
CA ASP A 223 -6.48 16.46 -8.25
C ASP A 223 -5.80 15.35 -9.05
N LEU A 224 -4.47 15.42 -9.20
CA LEU A 224 -3.67 14.46 -9.96
C LEU A 224 -3.24 13.24 -9.14
N ILE A 225 -3.52 13.23 -7.84
CA ILE A 225 -3.08 12.17 -6.93
C ILE A 225 -4.19 11.13 -6.79
N VAL A 226 -3.84 9.84 -6.89
CA VAL A 226 -4.75 8.73 -6.60
C VAL A 226 -5.27 8.85 -5.18
N ARG A 227 -6.59 8.88 -5.03
CA ARG A 227 -7.26 8.98 -3.72
C ARG A 227 -7.82 7.66 -3.23
N GLU A 228 -7.93 6.68 -4.11
CA GLU A 228 -8.49 5.36 -3.81
C GLU A 228 -7.38 4.37 -3.48
N THR A 229 -7.68 3.49 -2.54
CA THR A 229 -6.82 2.36 -2.17
C THR A 229 -7.61 1.08 -2.08
N TYR A 230 -6.90 -0.03 -2.15
CA TYR A 230 -7.37 -1.37 -1.83
C TYR A 230 -6.84 -1.77 -0.47
N THR A 231 -7.64 -2.49 0.29
CA THR A 231 -7.25 -3.08 1.57
C THR A 231 -7.28 -4.59 1.48
N TYR A 232 -6.25 -5.22 1.95
CA TYR A 232 -6.06 -6.67 1.93
C TYR A 232 -5.79 -7.20 3.32
N ASP A 233 -6.40 -8.31 3.64
CA ASP A 233 -5.96 -9.17 4.73
C ASP A 233 -4.71 -9.94 4.29
N VAL A 234 -3.81 -10.19 5.21
CA VAL A 234 -2.60 -10.97 4.97
C VAL A 234 -2.85 -12.40 5.45
N VAL A 235 -2.74 -13.36 4.56
CA VAL A 235 -3.06 -14.76 4.81
C VAL A 235 -1.86 -15.64 4.48
N LEU A 236 -1.10 -16.03 5.49
CA LEU A 236 0.12 -16.83 5.35
C LEU A 236 -0.15 -18.17 4.62
N ALA A 237 -1.32 -18.77 4.84
CA ALA A 237 -1.70 -20.03 4.20
C ALA A 237 -1.89 -19.91 2.66
N ASP A 238 -2.09 -18.69 2.15
CA ASP A 238 -2.25 -18.39 0.72
C ASP A 238 -0.94 -17.91 0.07
N TYR A 239 0.18 -18.04 0.77
CA TYR A 239 1.51 -17.70 0.27
C TYR A 239 2.27 -18.95 -0.16
N ASP A 240 2.59 -19.02 -1.44
CA ASP A 240 3.37 -20.10 -2.05
C ASP A 240 4.81 -19.65 -2.32
N ALA A 241 5.69 -19.86 -1.36
CA ALA A 241 7.08 -19.42 -1.45
C ALA A 241 7.81 -20.00 -2.67
N GLY A 242 8.22 -19.14 -3.58
CA GLY A 242 9.01 -19.51 -4.74
C GLY A 242 8.23 -20.24 -5.86
N ALA A 243 6.90 -20.31 -5.78
CA ALA A 243 6.08 -20.86 -6.86
C ALA A 243 6.30 -20.08 -8.17
N THR A 244 6.44 -20.81 -9.27
CA THR A 244 6.60 -20.20 -10.59
C THR A 244 5.26 -19.81 -11.21
N LEU A 245 5.29 -18.98 -12.24
CA LEU A 245 4.10 -18.58 -12.98
C LEU A 245 3.39 -19.80 -13.62
N ALA A 246 4.14 -20.81 -14.08
CA ALA A 246 3.58 -22.03 -14.65
C ALA A 246 2.93 -22.95 -13.60
N GLU A 247 3.45 -22.97 -12.39
CA GLU A 247 2.87 -23.76 -11.29
C GLU A 247 1.63 -23.07 -10.72
N GLY A 248 1.56 -21.75 -10.89
CA GLY A 248 0.59 -20.93 -10.19
C GLY A 248 0.98 -20.79 -8.71
N GLY A 249 0.48 -19.80 -8.04
CA GLY A 249 0.76 -19.60 -6.63
C GLY A 249 0.24 -18.25 -6.17
N GLY A 250 0.21 -18.06 -4.85
CA GLY A 250 -0.30 -16.90 -4.20
C GLY A 250 0.77 -16.04 -3.53
N THR A 251 0.50 -14.76 -3.40
CA THR A 251 1.30 -13.79 -2.65
C THR A 251 0.77 -13.54 -1.23
N GLY A 252 -0.18 -14.36 -0.75
CA GLY A 252 -0.65 -14.33 0.62
C GLY A 252 -1.46 -13.10 0.99
N THR A 253 -2.28 -12.58 0.06
CA THR A 253 -3.16 -11.43 0.32
C THR A 253 -4.56 -11.71 -0.18
N VAL A 254 -5.57 -11.34 0.60
CA VAL A 254 -7.00 -11.50 0.28
C VAL A 254 -7.67 -10.12 0.28
N LEU A 255 -8.31 -9.75 -0.84
CA LEU A 255 -9.01 -8.47 -0.95
C LEU A 255 -10.17 -8.39 0.05
N VAL A 256 -10.14 -7.36 0.89
CA VAL A 256 -11.19 -7.07 1.86
C VAL A 256 -12.06 -5.90 1.38
N GLU A 257 -11.43 -4.81 0.90
CA GLU A 257 -12.12 -3.61 0.47
C GLU A 257 -11.36 -2.90 -0.66
N GLY A 258 -12.06 -2.30 -1.59
CA GLY A 258 -11.49 -1.38 -2.58
C GLY A 258 -11.86 -1.69 -4.03
N PRO A 259 -11.56 -0.75 -4.98
CA PRO A 259 -10.91 0.53 -4.66
C PRO A 259 -11.86 1.48 -3.92
N ARG A 260 -11.37 2.15 -2.90
CA ARG A 260 -12.16 3.09 -2.08
C ARG A 260 -11.31 4.29 -1.62
N ALA A 261 -11.89 5.48 -1.72
CA ALA A 261 -11.42 6.64 -0.98
C ALA A 261 -12.33 6.86 0.25
N ALA A 262 -11.75 7.00 1.42
CA ALA A 262 -12.48 7.35 2.64
C ALA A 262 -13.12 8.74 2.50
N ASP A 263 -14.20 9.01 3.22
CA ASP A 263 -14.87 10.31 3.12
C ASP A 263 -13.97 11.46 3.55
N ILE A 264 -13.11 11.24 4.55
CA ILE A 264 -12.08 12.19 4.97
C ILE A 264 -11.06 12.46 3.87
N THR A 265 -10.72 11.45 3.04
CA THR A 265 -9.79 11.58 1.92
C THR A 265 -10.41 12.33 0.75
N LYS A 266 -11.70 12.10 0.46
CA LYS A 266 -12.45 12.84 -0.56
C LYS A 266 -12.60 14.32 -0.21
N ALA A 267 -12.81 14.61 1.08
CA ALA A 267 -13.02 15.97 1.58
C ALA A 267 -11.73 16.79 1.72
N HIS A 268 -10.56 16.11 1.72
CA HIS A 268 -9.26 16.78 1.86
C HIS A 268 -8.87 17.45 0.53
N VAL A 269 -8.61 18.76 0.56
CA VAL A 269 -8.25 19.60 -0.59
C VAL A 269 -6.81 20.11 -0.44
#